data_f70cec7d960d79140848266a87995bf4
#
_entry.id   f70cec7d960d79140848266a87995bf4
#
_cell.length_a   1.000
_cell.length_b   1.000
_cell.length_c   1.000
_cell.angle_alpha   90.00
_cell.angle_beta   90.00
_cell.angle_gamma   90.00
#
_symmetry.space_group_name_H-M   'P 1'
#
loop_
_entity.id
_entity.type
_entity.pdbx_description
1 polymer ?
#
loop_
_entity_poly.entity_id
_entity_poly.type
_entity_poly.pdbx_seq_one_letter_code
_entity_poly.pdbx_strand_id
1 'polypeptide(L)'
;LETGDPAAAAVVNEAKYIQHNPQTHEGSEGLADLFARLARTSPKVAFKRVFEDGDFVFAHIEYDFASLRAAFEVFRFEDGKAVEHWDNIQPLRGPNPSGRGMQDGATEITGLDKTEGNRALARRFTEQVLIGRQLNLLPDYVRDDLIQHSPELADGLPALREALAASDSGAPAIQYQRLHRVLAEGNFVLCASEGHLGGVHTSFYDLYRIADGKIAEHWDTVETIPPRSAWKNNNGKF
;
A
#
# COMPACT_ATOMS: atom_id res chain seq x y z
N LEU A 1 -3.22 8.92 17.55
CA LEU A 1 -4.05 9.69 16.61
C LEU A 1 -5.38 10.11 17.22
N GLU A 2 -6.23 9.17 17.64
CA GLU A 2 -7.60 9.46 18.09
C GLU A 2 -7.67 10.42 19.29
N THR A 3 -6.75 10.27 20.25
CA THR A 3 -6.70 11.10 21.46
C THR A 3 -5.96 12.42 21.26
N GLY A 4 -5.13 12.54 20.21
CA GLY A 4 -4.22 13.67 20.02
C GLY A 4 -3.12 13.79 21.08
N ASP A 5 -2.88 12.72 21.87
CA ASP A 5 -1.86 12.71 22.90
C ASP A 5 -0.46 12.81 22.27
N PRO A 6 0.30 13.90 22.51
CA PRO A 6 1.63 14.07 21.95
C PRO A 6 2.62 13.01 22.47
N ALA A 7 2.36 12.38 23.61
CA ALA A 7 3.19 11.29 24.14
C ALA A 7 3.21 10.07 23.20
N ALA A 8 2.20 9.90 22.34
CA ALA A 8 2.19 8.85 21.32
C ALA A 8 3.35 8.99 20.33
N ALA A 9 3.87 10.19 20.10
CA ALA A 9 5.04 10.41 19.25
C ALA A 9 6.33 9.80 19.84
N ALA A 10 6.34 9.47 21.13
CA ALA A 10 7.48 8.80 21.77
C ALA A 10 7.72 7.36 21.28
N VAL A 11 6.86 6.82 20.42
CA VAL A 11 7.06 5.52 19.76
C VAL A 11 8.24 5.57 18.79
N VAL A 12 8.61 6.75 18.26
CA VAL A 12 9.74 6.89 17.35
C VAL A 12 11.07 7.01 18.09
N ASN A 13 12.14 6.58 17.46
CA ASN A 13 13.51 6.84 17.90
C ASN A 13 13.97 8.18 17.33
N GLU A 14 14.01 9.22 18.16
CA GLU A 14 14.31 10.60 17.74
C GLU A 14 15.63 10.74 16.98
N ALA A 15 16.63 9.95 17.33
CA ALA A 15 17.96 10.06 16.72
C ALA A 15 18.07 9.37 15.35
N LYS A 16 17.11 8.49 15.02
CA LYS A 16 17.19 7.60 13.84
C LYS A 16 15.99 7.71 12.91
N TYR A 17 14.87 8.35 13.35
CA TYR A 17 13.61 8.30 12.64
C TYR A 17 13.69 8.98 11.28
N ILE A 18 13.31 8.24 10.24
CA ILE A 18 13.23 8.70 8.85
C ILE A 18 11.77 8.67 8.43
N GLN A 19 11.25 9.81 7.99
CA GLN A 19 9.88 9.98 7.52
C GLN A 19 9.83 10.03 5.99
N HIS A 20 9.09 9.10 5.36
CA HIS A 20 8.92 9.06 3.90
C HIS A 20 7.58 9.64 3.40
N ASN A 21 6.67 10.06 4.29
CA ASN A 21 5.54 10.85 3.85
C ASN A 21 6.00 12.28 3.52
N PRO A 22 5.92 12.71 2.25
CA PRO A 22 6.41 14.04 1.84
C PRO A 22 5.66 15.20 2.51
N GLN A 23 4.48 14.96 3.07
CA GLN A 23 3.65 15.99 3.69
C GLN A 23 3.84 16.10 5.21
N THR A 24 4.75 15.31 5.79
CA THR A 24 5.02 15.27 7.23
C THR A 24 6.46 15.68 7.51
N HIS A 25 6.66 16.53 8.53
CA HIS A 25 8.00 16.88 9.01
C HIS A 25 8.66 15.69 9.72
N GLU A 26 9.97 15.68 9.77
CA GLU A 26 10.74 14.65 10.46
C GLU A 26 10.66 14.72 11.97
N GLY A 27 11.07 13.64 12.63
CA GLY A 27 11.23 13.54 14.07
C GLY A 27 9.92 13.39 14.83
N SER A 28 10.06 13.26 16.14
CA SER A 28 8.91 13.15 17.05
C SER A 28 8.09 14.44 17.10
N GLU A 29 8.71 15.60 16.92
CA GLU A 29 8.02 16.89 16.86
C GLU A 29 7.10 16.97 15.64
N GLY A 30 7.60 16.59 14.44
CA GLY A 30 6.79 16.54 13.22
C GLY A 30 5.61 15.57 13.33
N LEU A 31 5.80 14.44 13.98
CA LEU A 31 4.75 13.46 14.25
C LEU A 31 3.74 13.98 15.29
N ALA A 32 4.20 14.65 16.35
CA ALA A 32 3.33 15.27 17.36
C ALA A 32 2.46 16.38 16.75
N ASP A 33 3.02 17.21 15.87
CA ASP A 33 2.30 18.24 15.12
C ASP A 33 1.23 17.62 14.20
N LEU A 34 1.56 16.51 13.53
CA LEU A 34 0.61 15.75 12.74
C LEU A 34 -0.55 15.25 13.60
N PHE A 35 -0.27 14.63 14.74
CA PHE A 35 -1.29 14.11 15.65
C PHE A 35 -2.17 15.21 16.22
N ALA A 36 -1.59 16.34 16.65
CA ALA A 36 -2.33 17.49 17.13
C ALA A 36 -3.26 18.11 16.07
N ARG A 37 -2.82 18.12 14.81
CA ARG A 37 -3.63 18.59 13.69
C ARG A 37 -4.80 17.64 13.39
N LEU A 38 -4.51 16.33 13.32
CA LEU A 38 -5.51 15.30 13.04
C LEU A 38 -6.54 15.17 14.16
N ALA A 39 -6.13 15.29 15.41
CA ALA A 39 -7.03 15.23 16.57
C ALA A 39 -8.19 16.22 16.51
N ARG A 40 -8.01 17.35 15.82
CA ARG A 40 -9.07 18.35 15.60
C ARG A 40 -10.20 17.86 14.69
N THR A 41 -9.98 16.78 13.96
CA THR A 41 -10.98 16.16 13.08
C THR A 41 -11.78 15.07 13.79
N SER A 42 -11.53 14.79 15.07
CA SER A 42 -12.09 13.65 15.82
C SER A 42 -11.82 12.32 15.11
N PRO A 43 -10.54 12.01 14.84
CA PRO A 43 -10.14 10.92 13.97
C PRO A 43 -10.58 9.55 14.53
N LYS A 44 -10.90 8.63 13.62
CA LYS A 44 -11.10 7.21 13.93
C LYS A 44 -10.09 6.38 13.15
N VAL A 45 -9.65 5.30 13.78
CA VAL A 45 -8.66 4.37 13.20
C VAL A 45 -9.21 2.95 13.32
N ALA A 46 -9.35 2.26 12.21
CA ALA A 46 -9.77 0.87 12.19
C ALA A 46 -8.76 0.01 11.41
N PHE A 47 -8.07 -0.86 12.12
CA PHE A 47 -7.15 -1.83 11.49
C PHE A 47 -7.95 -2.93 10.80
N LYS A 48 -7.66 -3.18 9.54
CA LYS A 48 -8.27 -4.23 8.73
C LYS A 48 -7.34 -5.45 8.62
N ARG A 49 -6.06 -5.23 8.36
CA ARG A 49 -5.01 -6.27 8.27
C ARG A 49 -3.73 -5.74 8.86
N VAL A 50 -3.00 -6.57 9.57
CA VAL A 50 -1.67 -6.24 10.08
C VAL A 50 -0.82 -7.49 9.93
N PHE A 51 0.41 -7.33 9.44
CA PHE A 51 1.40 -8.40 9.43
C PHE A 51 2.81 -7.85 9.66
N GLU A 52 3.73 -8.75 10.02
CA GLU A 52 5.13 -8.41 10.26
C GLU A 52 6.06 -9.15 9.29
N ASP A 53 7.20 -8.55 8.99
CA ASP A 53 8.24 -9.11 8.15
C ASP A 53 9.61 -8.66 8.66
N GLY A 54 10.22 -9.48 9.52
CA GLY A 54 11.42 -9.10 10.24
C GLY A 54 11.21 -7.85 11.09
N ASP A 55 11.95 -6.79 10.79
CA ASP A 55 11.86 -5.51 11.51
C ASP A 55 10.71 -4.61 10.98
N PHE A 56 9.98 -5.05 9.97
CA PHE A 56 8.89 -4.27 9.37
C PHE A 56 7.53 -4.72 9.90
N VAL A 57 6.64 -3.73 10.07
CA VAL A 57 5.22 -3.95 10.31
C VAL A 57 4.43 -3.23 9.23
N PHE A 58 3.54 -3.97 8.57
CA PHE A 58 2.56 -3.43 7.64
C PHE A 58 1.19 -3.36 8.29
N ALA A 59 0.42 -2.31 7.99
CA ALA A 59 -0.98 -2.20 8.38
C ALA A 59 -1.84 -1.64 7.24
N HIS A 60 -2.94 -2.34 6.94
CA HIS A 60 -4.04 -1.83 6.13
C HIS A 60 -5.07 -1.22 7.07
N ILE A 61 -5.31 0.08 6.93
CA ILE A 61 -6.07 0.87 7.89
C ILE A 61 -7.17 1.65 7.18
N GLU A 62 -8.30 1.78 7.85
CA GLU A 62 -9.32 2.79 7.56
C GLU A 62 -9.14 3.96 8.52
N TYR A 63 -8.92 5.14 7.97
CA TYR A 63 -8.93 6.39 8.71
C TYR A 63 -10.22 7.18 8.42
N ASP A 64 -10.79 7.78 9.46
CA ASP A 64 -11.75 8.87 9.33
C ASP A 64 -11.12 10.16 9.86
N PHE A 65 -10.70 11.04 8.96
CA PHE A 65 -10.16 12.37 9.24
C PHE A 65 -11.16 13.47 8.79
N ALA A 66 -12.42 13.35 9.20
CA ALA A 66 -13.57 14.06 8.63
C ALA A 66 -13.88 13.61 7.17
N SER A 67 -13.18 12.63 6.67
CA SER A 67 -13.45 11.88 5.44
C SER A 67 -12.76 10.55 5.50
N LEU A 68 -13.41 9.51 5.02
CA LEU A 68 -12.87 8.15 5.04
C LEU A 68 -11.70 7.99 4.07
N ARG A 69 -10.65 7.32 4.54
CA ARG A 69 -9.43 7.02 3.80
C ARG A 69 -9.08 5.54 3.91
N ALA A 70 -8.58 4.96 2.83
CA ALA A 70 -7.86 3.70 2.84
C ALA A 70 -6.37 4.02 2.91
N ALA A 71 -5.66 3.39 3.84
CA ALA A 71 -4.24 3.63 4.06
C ALA A 71 -3.47 2.32 4.18
N PHE A 72 -2.28 2.28 3.58
CA PHE A 72 -1.26 1.27 3.78
C PHE A 72 -0.09 1.93 4.48
N GLU A 73 0.17 1.49 5.72
CA GLU A 73 1.21 2.01 6.59
C GLU A 73 2.32 0.96 6.73
N VAL A 74 3.57 1.39 6.65
CA VAL A 74 4.74 0.55 6.87
C VAL A 74 5.67 1.24 7.86
N PHE A 75 6.02 0.53 8.91
CA PHE A 75 7.02 0.97 9.89
C PHE A 75 8.15 -0.03 9.94
N ARG A 76 9.37 0.47 10.12
CA ARG A 76 10.53 -0.34 10.52
C ARG A 76 10.89 -0.01 11.96
N PHE A 77 11.16 -1.05 12.73
CA PHE A 77 11.45 -0.97 14.16
C PHE A 77 12.89 -1.40 14.46
N GLU A 78 13.52 -0.73 15.43
CA GLU A 78 14.73 -1.15 16.10
C GLU A 78 14.55 -0.95 17.61
N ASP A 79 14.91 -1.93 18.42
CA ASP A 79 14.84 -1.89 19.89
C ASP A 79 13.48 -1.41 20.42
N GLY A 80 12.39 -1.83 19.79
CA GLY A 80 11.01 -1.49 20.15
C GLY A 80 10.59 -0.05 19.82
N LYS A 81 11.38 0.66 19.01
CA LYS A 81 11.08 2.01 18.52
C LYS A 81 10.99 2.03 17.00
N ALA A 82 10.04 2.81 16.47
CA ALA A 82 9.98 3.07 15.05
C ALA A 82 11.16 3.95 14.63
N VAL A 83 11.91 3.49 13.63
CA VAL A 83 13.08 4.19 13.07
C VAL A 83 12.85 4.64 11.64
N GLU A 84 11.78 4.17 11.00
CA GLU A 84 11.47 4.55 9.62
C GLU A 84 9.99 4.31 9.32
N HIS A 85 9.38 5.18 8.51
CA HIS A 85 7.96 5.14 8.21
C HIS A 85 7.67 5.48 6.75
N TRP A 86 6.81 4.69 6.15
CA TRP A 86 6.21 4.91 4.83
C TRP A 86 4.71 4.75 4.93
N ASP A 87 4.00 5.47 4.12
CA ASP A 87 2.57 5.33 3.96
C ASP A 87 2.14 5.44 2.48
N ASN A 88 0.91 5.06 2.21
CA ASN A 88 0.22 5.38 0.97
C ASN A 88 -1.27 5.49 1.27
N ILE A 89 -1.86 6.67 1.04
CA ILE A 89 -3.19 7.01 1.54
C ILE A 89 -4.04 7.57 0.40
N GLN A 90 -5.24 7.03 0.23
CA GLN A 90 -6.20 7.54 -0.75
C GLN A 90 -7.60 7.70 -0.15
N PRO A 91 -8.49 8.51 -0.76
CA PRO A 91 -9.90 8.52 -0.38
C PRO A 91 -10.51 7.13 -0.44
N LEU A 92 -11.26 6.74 0.60
CA LEU A 92 -12.09 5.56 0.52
C LEU A 92 -13.23 5.84 -0.47
N ARG A 93 -13.36 4.99 -1.48
CA ARG A 93 -14.39 5.11 -2.51
C ARG A 93 -15.42 4.01 -2.36
N GLY A 94 -16.58 4.22 -2.95
CA GLY A 94 -17.66 3.26 -2.97
C GLY A 94 -17.25 1.94 -3.65
N PRO A 95 -18.12 0.94 -3.62
CA PRO A 95 -17.77 -0.38 -4.12
C PRO A 95 -17.34 -0.33 -5.59
N ASN A 96 -16.43 -1.23 -5.95
CA ASN A 96 -15.97 -1.42 -7.33
C ASN A 96 -17.08 -1.98 -8.23
N PRO A 97 -16.87 -2.16 -9.55
CA PRO A 97 -17.88 -2.68 -10.47
C PRO A 97 -18.42 -4.08 -10.10
N SER A 98 -17.69 -4.84 -9.27
CA SER A 98 -18.14 -6.14 -8.75
C SER A 98 -18.84 -6.06 -7.38
N GLY A 99 -19.07 -4.84 -6.85
CA GLY A 99 -19.74 -4.61 -5.59
C GLY A 99 -18.88 -4.79 -4.35
N ARG A 100 -17.55 -4.82 -4.48
CA ARG A 100 -16.61 -5.00 -3.37
C ARG A 100 -16.06 -3.68 -2.84
N GLY A 101 -16.01 -3.55 -1.51
CA GLY A 101 -15.38 -2.42 -0.85
C GLY A 101 -13.85 -2.56 -0.78
N MET A 102 -13.17 -1.42 -0.69
CA MET A 102 -11.70 -1.34 -0.58
C MET A 102 -11.13 -2.00 0.68
N GLN A 103 -11.96 -2.20 1.71
CA GLN A 103 -11.56 -2.73 3.01
C GLN A 103 -12.05 -4.16 3.27
N ASP A 104 -12.88 -4.70 2.37
CA ASP A 104 -13.48 -6.03 2.49
C ASP A 104 -12.45 -7.15 2.29
N GLY A 105 -12.89 -8.39 2.39
CA GLY A 105 -12.14 -9.59 2.04
C GLY A 105 -11.38 -10.23 3.19
N ALA A 106 -10.48 -11.16 2.87
CA ALA A 106 -9.78 -11.99 3.83
C ALA A 106 -8.84 -11.18 4.74
N THR A 107 -8.77 -11.58 6.01
CA THR A 107 -7.90 -10.94 7.02
C THR A 107 -6.97 -11.92 7.73
N GLU A 108 -7.22 -13.22 7.61
CA GLU A 108 -6.48 -14.25 8.31
C GLU A 108 -5.14 -14.56 7.62
N ILE A 109 -4.06 -14.49 8.38
CA ILE A 109 -2.72 -14.89 7.92
C ILE A 109 -2.61 -16.42 8.06
N THR A 110 -2.29 -17.08 6.96
CA THR A 110 -2.13 -18.54 6.89
C THR A 110 -0.90 -18.92 6.07
N GLY A 111 -0.44 -20.17 6.21
CA GLY A 111 0.66 -20.67 5.37
C GLY A 111 1.99 -19.96 5.60
N LEU A 112 2.39 -19.74 6.86
CA LEU A 112 3.66 -19.09 7.22
C LEU A 112 4.88 -19.77 6.59
N ASP A 113 4.81 -21.09 6.37
CA ASP A 113 5.82 -21.88 5.67
C ASP A 113 5.98 -21.50 4.18
N LYS A 114 5.01 -20.80 3.61
CA LYS A 114 5.00 -20.36 2.21
C LYS A 114 5.43 -18.91 2.02
N THR A 115 5.76 -18.18 3.08
CA THR A 115 6.07 -16.74 3.04
C THR A 115 7.08 -16.39 1.94
N GLU A 116 8.22 -17.05 1.90
CA GLU A 116 9.27 -16.75 0.91
C GLU A 116 8.87 -17.11 -0.52
N GLY A 117 8.13 -18.21 -0.70
CA GLY A 117 7.56 -18.58 -2.01
C GLY A 117 6.57 -17.53 -2.53
N ASN A 118 5.69 -17.05 -1.65
CA ASN A 118 4.70 -16.02 -1.95
C ASN A 118 5.34 -14.65 -2.22
N ARG A 119 6.35 -14.27 -1.42
CA ARG A 119 7.18 -13.08 -1.66
C ARG A 119 7.81 -13.09 -3.05
N ALA A 120 8.45 -14.21 -3.40
CA ALA A 120 9.10 -14.39 -4.69
C ALA A 120 8.10 -14.37 -5.85
N LEU A 121 6.88 -14.91 -5.66
CA LEU A 121 5.82 -14.88 -6.66
C LEU A 121 5.36 -13.45 -6.93
N ALA A 122 5.01 -12.69 -5.90
CA ALA A 122 4.53 -11.31 -6.03
C ALA A 122 5.61 -10.39 -6.61
N ARG A 123 6.89 -10.58 -6.22
CA ARG A 123 8.02 -9.86 -6.82
C ARG A 123 8.11 -10.11 -8.33
N ARG A 124 8.13 -11.40 -8.76
CA ARG A 124 8.19 -11.73 -10.19
C ARG A 124 6.98 -11.23 -10.96
N PHE A 125 5.79 -11.33 -10.39
CA PHE A 125 4.58 -10.75 -10.99
C PHE A 125 4.75 -9.25 -11.24
N THR A 126 5.16 -8.50 -10.23
CA THR A 126 5.36 -7.05 -10.35
C THR A 126 6.44 -6.71 -11.37
N GLU A 127 7.59 -7.39 -11.33
CA GLU A 127 8.71 -7.12 -12.23
C GLU A 127 8.43 -7.53 -13.68
N GLN A 128 7.84 -8.70 -13.92
CA GLN A 128 7.63 -9.23 -15.27
C GLN A 128 6.33 -8.74 -15.90
N VAL A 129 5.24 -8.71 -15.13
CA VAL A 129 3.92 -8.40 -15.68
C VAL A 129 3.62 -6.92 -15.60
N LEU A 130 3.78 -6.28 -14.42
CA LEU A 130 3.42 -4.88 -14.24
C LEU A 130 4.47 -3.94 -14.83
N ILE A 131 5.75 -4.13 -14.50
CA ILE A 131 6.87 -3.31 -15.00
C ILE A 131 7.28 -3.77 -16.40
N GLY A 132 7.49 -5.06 -16.59
CA GLY A 132 7.98 -5.65 -17.85
C GLY A 132 6.90 -5.78 -18.93
N ARG A 133 5.64 -5.51 -18.61
CA ARG A 133 4.50 -5.51 -19.53
C ARG A 133 4.24 -6.84 -20.24
N GLN A 134 4.67 -7.96 -19.63
CA GLN A 134 4.49 -9.30 -20.20
C GLN A 134 3.10 -9.85 -19.85
N LEU A 135 2.04 -9.23 -20.41
CA LEU A 135 0.65 -9.55 -20.07
C LEU A 135 0.22 -10.98 -20.45
N ASN A 136 0.97 -11.65 -21.31
CA ASN A 136 0.79 -13.08 -21.61
C ASN A 136 1.06 -13.98 -20.41
N LEU A 137 1.86 -13.54 -19.45
CA LEU A 137 2.18 -14.28 -18.22
C LEU A 137 1.10 -14.14 -17.12
N LEU A 138 0.11 -13.26 -17.28
CA LEU A 138 -0.97 -13.07 -16.28
C LEU A 138 -1.56 -14.38 -15.77
N PRO A 139 -1.90 -15.38 -16.60
CA PRO A 139 -2.51 -16.63 -16.14
C PRO A 139 -1.57 -17.49 -15.27
N ASP A 140 -0.25 -17.27 -15.35
CA ASP A 140 0.73 -18.01 -14.55
C ASP A 140 0.76 -17.50 -13.10
N TYR A 141 0.44 -16.20 -12.90
CA TYR A 141 0.52 -15.52 -11.62
C TYR A 141 -0.83 -15.30 -10.95
N VAL A 142 -1.91 -15.12 -11.71
CA VAL A 142 -3.21 -14.67 -11.22
C VAL A 142 -4.26 -15.73 -11.46
N ARG A 143 -5.16 -15.91 -10.50
CA ARG A 143 -6.31 -16.81 -10.64
C ARG A 143 -7.35 -16.21 -11.60
N ASP A 144 -8.08 -17.07 -12.31
CA ASP A 144 -9.16 -16.64 -13.19
C ASP A 144 -10.29 -15.92 -12.43
N ASP A 145 -10.54 -16.36 -11.18
CA ASP A 145 -11.54 -15.82 -10.26
C ASP A 145 -10.96 -14.79 -9.27
N LEU A 146 -9.94 -14.02 -9.69
CA LEU A 146 -9.34 -12.96 -8.87
C LEU A 146 -10.41 -12.10 -8.22
N ILE A 147 -10.34 -11.96 -6.90
CA ILE A 147 -11.16 -11.01 -6.14
C ILE A 147 -10.44 -9.65 -6.12
N GLN A 148 -11.14 -8.60 -6.53
CA GLN A 148 -10.55 -7.27 -6.68
C GLN A 148 -11.19 -6.27 -5.71
N HIS A 149 -10.36 -5.49 -5.00
CA HIS A 149 -10.81 -4.44 -4.09
C HIS A 149 -10.37 -3.03 -4.54
N SER A 150 -9.60 -2.92 -5.62
CA SER A 150 -9.33 -1.62 -6.26
C SER A 150 -10.66 -1.02 -6.74
N PRO A 151 -10.93 0.27 -6.45
CA PRO A 151 -12.24 0.86 -6.70
C PRO A 151 -12.59 0.98 -8.18
N GLU A 152 -11.61 0.90 -9.08
CA GLU A 152 -11.80 1.04 -10.53
C GLU A 152 -11.88 -0.31 -11.26
N LEU A 153 -11.56 -1.42 -10.59
CA LEU A 153 -11.39 -2.72 -11.23
C LEU A 153 -12.48 -3.69 -10.84
N ALA A 154 -13.03 -4.42 -11.83
CA ALA A 154 -13.90 -5.56 -11.57
C ALA A 154 -13.09 -6.81 -11.20
N ASP A 155 -13.78 -7.81 -10.63
CA ASP A 155 -13.23 -9.13 -10.36
C ASP A 155 -12.81 -9.85 -11.65
N GLY A 156 -11.85 -10.76 -11.50
CA GLY A 156 -11.44 -11.70 -12.53
C GLY A 156 -10.23 -11.27 -13.35
N LEU A 157 -9.49 -12.26 -13.81
CA LEU A 157 -8.33 -12.10 -14.67
C LEU A 157 -8.62 -11.31 -15.97
N PRO A 158 -9.77 -11.47 -16.65
CA PRO A 158 -10.10 -10.68 -17.85
C PRO A 158 -10.14 -9.18 -17.58
N ALA A 159 -10.77 -8.75 -16.48
CA ALA A 159 -10.86 -7.33 -16.12
C ALA A 159 -9.48 -6.73 -15.79
N LEU A 160 -8.64 -7.47 -15.06
CA LEU A 160 -7.26 -7.04 -14.80
C LEU A 160 -6.46 -6.92 -16.10
N ARG A 161 -6.59 -7.89 -17.03
CA ARG A 161 -5.94 -7.86 -18.33
C ARG A 161 -6.35 -6.63 -19.15
N GLU A 162 -7.64 -6.34 -19.20
CA GLU A 162 -8.18 -5.18 -19.90
C GLU A 162 -7.63 -3.87 -19.33
N ALA A 163 -7.64 -3.71 -18.00
CA ALA A 163 -7.13 -2.54 -17.31
C ALA A 163 -5.63 -2.31 -17.59
N LEU A 164 -4.83 -3.37 -17.57
CA LEU A 164 -3.40 -3.29 -17.88
C LEU A 164 -3.14 -3.04 -19.37
N ALA A 165 -3.93 -3.62 -20.28
CA ALA A 165 -3.80 -3.43 -21.71
C ALA A 165 -4.20 -2.01 -22.16
N ALA A 166 -5.20 -1.38 -21.52
CA ALA A 166 -5.66 -0.01 -21.81
C ALA A 166 -4.54 1.02 -21.75
N SER A 167 -3.45 0.72 -21.03
CA SER A 167 -2.26 1.58 -20.98
C SER A 167 -1.53 1.73 -22.33
N ASP A 168 -1.76 0.85 -23.29
CA ASP A 168 -1.12 0.90 -24.61
C ASP A 168 -1.91 1.71 -25.65
N SER A 169 -3.17 2.09 -25.32
CA SER A 169 -4.11 2.74 -26.25
C SER A 169 -4.30 4.25 -26.04
N GLY A 170 -3.50 4.90 -25.16
CA GLY A 170 -3.56 6.34 -24.90
C GLY A 170 -4.60 6.78 -23.87
N ALA A 171 -5.33 5.84 -23.23
CA ALA A 171 -6.13 6.08 -22.03
C ALA A 171 -5.22 6.34 -20.82
N PRO A 172 -5.74 6.78 -19.63
CA PRO A 172 -4.91 6.99 -18.46
C PRO A 172 -4.16 5.72 -18.10
N ALA A 173 -2.93 5.66 -18.59
CA ALA A 173 -2.10 4.47 -18.53
C ALA A 173 -1.56 4.28 -17.11
N ILE A 174 -1.82 3.12 -16.50
CA ILE A 174 -1.09 2.67 -15.34
C ILE A 174 0.28 2.17 -15.81
N GLN A 175 1.35 2.83 -15.37
CA GLN A 175 2.73 2.48 -15.73
C GLN A 175 3.53 2.25 -14.46
N TYR A 176 3.79 1.01 -14.14
CA TYR A 176 4.76 0.64 -13.10
C TYR A 176 6.17 0.78 -13.67
N GLN A 177 7.08 1.39 -12.92
CA GLN A 177 8.46 1.62 -13.37
C GLN A 177 9.49 0.97 -12.46
N ARG A 178 9.25 0.96 -11.15
CA ARG A 178 10.21 0.44 -10.19
C ARG A 178 9.50 -0.18 -8.99
N LEU A 179 9.95 -1.36 -8.59
CA LEU A 179 9.59 -2.00 -7.34
C LEU A 179 10.62 -1.61 -6.26
N HIS A 180 10.18 -1.00 -5.19
CA HIS A 180 11.04 -0.55 -4.08
C HIS A 180 11.08 -1.54 -2.93
N ARG A 181 9.92 -2.10 -2.54
CA ARG A 181 9.82 -2.98 -1.37
C ARG A 181 8.82 -4.10 -1.61
N VAL A 182 9.15 -5.27 -1.04
CA VAL A 182 8.23 -6.40 -0.94
C VAL A 182 8.26 -6.89 0.49
N LEU A 183 7.14 -6.85 1.20
CA LEU A 183 6.96 -7.38 2.55
C LEU A 183 5.96 -8.52 2.50
N ALA A 184 6.19 -9.57 3.27
CA ALA A 184 5.33 -10.74 3.24
C ALA A 184 5.25 -11.45 4.59
N GLU A 185 4.06 -11.92 4.93
CA GLU A 185 3.82 -12.90 5.98
C GLU A 185 2.73 -13.88 5.55
N GLY A 186 3.07 -15.17 5.53
CA GLY A 186 2.16 -16.22 5.10
C GLY A 186 1.63 -15.99 3.69
N ASN A 187 0.32 -15.90 3.57
CA ASN A 187 -0.43 -15.70 2.33
C ASN A 187 -0.54 -14.24 1.89
N PHE A 188 -0.12 -13.26 2.70
CA PHE A 188 -0.17 -11.83 2.34
C PHE A 188 1.20 -11.31 1.89
N VAL A 189 1.19 -10.50 0.81
CA VAL A 189 2.39 -9.85 0.27
C VAL A 189 2.05 -8.43 -0.15
N LEU A 190 2.77 -7.45 0.41
CA LEU A 190 2.76 -6.07 -0.03
C LEU A 190 3.87 -5.82 -1.04
N CYS A 191 3.55 -5.18 -2.16
CA CYS A 191 4.51 -4.62 -3.11
C CYS A 191 4.36 -3.09 -3.14
N ALA A 192 5.42 -2.36 -2.81
CA ALA A 192 5.46 -0.91 -2.92
C ALA A 192 6.24 -0.51 -4.17
N SER A 193 5.58 0.16 -5.09
CA SER A 193 6.11 0.48 -6.43
C SER A 193 5.93 1.95 -6.78
N GLU A 194 6.74 2.40 -7.71
CA GLU A 194 6.74 3.73 -8.31
C GLU A 194 6.38 3.67 -9.78
N GLY A 195 5.70 4.70 -10.28
CA GLY A 195 5.39 4.79 -11.69
C GLY A 195 4.57 6.02 -12.04
N HIS A 196 3.69 5.90 -13.03
CA HIS A 196 2.79 6.98 -13.47
C HIS A 196 1.37 6.47 -13.67
N LEU A 197 0.40 7.29 -13.28
CA LEU A 197 -1.01 7.13 -13.60
C LEU A 197 -1.46 8.36 -14.42
N GLY A 198 -1.86 8.14 -15.67
CA GLY A 198 -2.22 9.25 -16.58
C GLY A 198 -1.09 10.27 -16.78
N GLY A 199 0.17 9.81 -16.75
CA GLY A 199 1.35 10.68 -16.83
C GLY A 199 1.73 11.39 -15.54
N VAL A 200 0.98 11.21 -14.45
CA VAL A 200 1.26 11.79 -13.13
C VAL A 200 2.13 10.82 -12.32
N HIS A 201 3.21 11.32 -11.73
CA HIS A 201 4.10 10.54 -10.86
C HIS A 201 3.33 10.00 -9.66
N THR A 202 3.36 8.67 -9.47
CA THR A 202 2.43 7.96 -8.59
C THR A 202 3.14 6.86 -7.80
N SER A 203 2.74 6.71 -6.56
CA SER A 203 3.07 5.60 -5.68
C SER A 203 1.93 4.58 -5.72
N PHE A 204 2.29 3.32 -5.96
CA PHE A 204 1.39 2.17 -5.96
C PHE A 204 1.78 1.22 -4.83
N TYR A 205 0.88 1.00 -3.89
CA TYR A 205 1.03 -0.05 -2.89
C TYR A 205 -0.04 -1.10 -3.19
N ASP A 206 0.42 -2.29 -3.57
CA ASP A 206 -0.41 -3.43 -3.94
C ASP A 206 -0.29 -4.51 -2.88
N LEU A 207 -1.39 -4.85 -2.23
CA LEU A 207 -1.49 -5.96 -1.30
C LEU A 207 -2.13 -7.16 -2.00
N TYR A 208 -1.43 -8.28 -2.01
CA TYR A 208 -1.91 -9.52 -2.58
C TYR A 208 -2.16 -10.57 -1.50
N ARG A 209 -3.24 -11.35 -1.67
CA ARG A 209 -3.37 -12.63 -0.99
C ARG A 209 -3.12 -13.75 -1.99
N ILE A 210 -2.20 -14.63 -1.62
CA ILE A 210 -1.78 -15.77 -2.44
C ILE A 210 -2.50 -17.02 -1.96
N ALA A 211 -3.12 -17.74 -2.88
CA ALA A 211 -3.73 -19.04 -2.63
C ALA A 211 -3.38 -19.98 -3.79
N ASP A 212 -3.06 -21.23 -3.47
CA ASP A 212 -2.70 -22.27 -4.46
C ASP A 212 -1.62 -21.83 -5.44
N GLY A 213 -0.64 -21.06 -4.96
CA GLY A 213 0.49 -20.57 -5.75
C GLY A 213 0.15 -19.47 -6.76
N LYS A 214 -0.99 -18.79 -6.61
CA LYS A 214 -1.41 -17.67 -7.46
C LYS A 214 -2.02 -16.54 -6.64
N ILE A 215 -2.01 -15.33 -7.19
CA ILE A 215 -2.73 -14.16 -6.65
C ILE A 215 -4.23 -14.43 -6.77
N ALA A 216 -4.89 -14.54 -5.62
CA ALA A 216 -6.31 -14.82 -5.50
C ALA A 216 -7.14 -13.60 -5.13
N GLU A 217 -6.51 -12.59 -4.51
CA GLU A 217 -7.20 -11.38 -4.06
C GLU A 217 -6.23 -10.21 -4.03
N HIS A 218 -6.70 -9.00 -4.35
CA HIS A 218 -5.89 -7.81 -4.50
C HIS A 218 -6.58 -6.59 -3.90
N TRP A 219 -5.82 -5.81 -3.14
CA TRP A 219 -6.14 -4.45 -2.65
C TRP A 219 -5.03 -3.50 -3.08
N ASP A 220 -5.38 -2.25 -3.27
CA ASP A 220 -4.40 -1.22 -3.57
C ASP A 220 -4.64 0.09 -2.81
N THR A 221 -3.59 0.87 -2.69
CA THR A 221 -3.65 2.31 -2.48
C THR A 221 -2.79 2.99 -3.53
N VAL A 222 -3.36 4.01 -4.16
CA VAL A 222 -2.74 4.77 -5.26
C VAL A 222 -2.67 6.23 -4.87
N GLU A 223 -1.46 6.78 -4.78
CA GLU A 223 -1.24 8.14 -4.30
C GLU A 223 -0.33 8.93 -5.26
N THR A 224 -0.77 10.13 -5.62
CA THR A 224 0.08 11.05 -6.39
C THR A 224 1.27 11.50 -5.53
N ILE A 225 2.48 11.35 -6.05
CA ILE A 225 3.68 11.87 -5.43
C ILE A 225 3.77 13.37 -5.73
N PRO A 226 3.70 14.25 -4.71
CA PRO A 226 3.74 15.69 -4.93
C PRO A 226 5.10 16.12 -5.48
N PRO A 227 5.19 17.28 -6.18
CA PRO A 227 6.46 17.81 -6.63
C PRO A 227 7.38 18.10 -5.45
N ARG A 228 8.69 17.92 -5.66
CA ARG A 228 9.68 18.04 -4.58
C ARG A 228 9.65 19.38 -3.84
N SER A 229 9.23 20.46 -4.51
CA SER A 229 9.07 21.78 -3.90
C SER A 229 7.97 21.85 -2.81
N ALA A 230 7.05 20.86 -2.78
CA ALA A 230 5.99 20.76 -1.79
C ALA A 230 6.34 19.84 -0.60
N TRP A 231 7.52 19.21 -0.61
CA TRP A 231 7.93 18.27 0.42
C TRP A 231 8.37 18.97 1.70
N LYS A 232 8.02 18.39 2.84
CA LYS A 232 8.41 18.85 4.17
C LYS A 232 9.62 18.12 4.75
N ASN A 233 10.06 17.06 4.07
CA ASN A 233 11.30 16.33 4.34
C ASN A 233 12.02 16.01 3.03
N ASN A 234 13.24 15.48 3.10
CA ASN A 234 14.08 15.21 1.93
C ASN A 234 14.37 13.72 1.68
N ASN A 235 13.69 12.82 2.37
CA ASN A 235 14.03 11.39 2.38
C ASN A 235 13.53 10.62 1.16
N GLY A 236 12.61 11.21 0.39
CA GLY A 236 11.91 10.49 -0.69
C GLY A 236 10.64 9.81 -0.21
N LYS A 237 9.83 9.36 -1.18
CA LYS A 237 8.58 8.62 -0.90
C LYS A 237 8.84 7.14 -0.59
N PHE A 238 10.00 6.57 -1.00
CA PHE A 238 10.32 5.14 -0.91
C PHE A 238 11.61 4.85 -0.15
#